data_d140b72a50724a6792d46ab2fb5267c9
#
_entry.id   d140b72a50724a6792d46ab2fb5267c9
#
_cell.length_a   1.000
_cell.length_b   1.000
_cell.length_c   1.000
_cell.angle_alpha   90.00
_cell.angle_beta   90.00
_cell.angle_gamma   90.00
#
_symmetry.space_group_name_H-M   'P 1'
#
loop_
_entity.id
_entity.type
_entity.pdbx_description
1 polymer ?
#
loop_
_entity_poly.entity_id
_entity_poly.type
_entity_poly.pdbx_seq_one_letter_code
_entity_poly.pdbx_strand_id
1 'polypeptide(L)'
;MKILLAVDGSAHTKKMPAYLATHMETLGRDNEFTALTVEPPLPPRARSIVGKDVADSFHAESAAKVLAPVTQFLERHDVNLKTVFKVGPAGETIATFAESGKFDLLIMGSHGHGALGNLVIGSVATKVLATCKVPVLLVR
;
A
#
# COMPACT_ATOMS: atom_id res chain seq x y z
N MET A 1 -10.04 3.86 -15.02
CA MET A 1 -10.29 3.35 -13.64
C MET A 1 -9.37 4.04 -12.64
N LYS A 2 -9.82 4.13 -11.42
CA LYS A 2 -8.97 4.52 -10.27
C LYS A 2 -8.44 3.27 -9.59
N ILE A 3 -7.12 3.12 -9.58
CA ILE A 3 -6.45 1.93 -9.05
C ILE A 3 -5.62 2.31 -7.81
N LEU A 4 -5.86 1.62 -6.72
CA LEU A 4 -5.11 1.77 -5.47
C LEU A 4 -4.08 0.65 -5.35
N LEU A 5 -2.83 1.04 -5.06
CA LEU A 5 -1.73 0.12 -4.79
C LEU A 5 -1.42 0.19 -3.29
N ALA A 6 -1.64 -0.88 -2.56
CA ALA A 6 -1.25 -0.96 -1.15
C ALA A 6 0.17 -1.54 -1.03
N VAL A 7 1.10 -0.75 -0.53
CA VAL A 7 2.53 -1.08 -0.47
C VAL A 7 3.05 -0.98 0.97
N ASP A 8 3.90 -1.92 1.37
CA ASP A 8 4.46 -1.99 2.74
C ASP A 8 6.00 -2.14 2.76
N GLY A 9 6.64 -2.14 1.58
CA GLY A 9 8.08 -2.32 1.45
C GLY A 9 8.56 -3.78 1.58
N SER A 10 7.65 -4.75 1.76
CA SER A 10 8.01 -6.17 1.78
C SER A 10 8.44 -6.69 0.40
N ALA A 11 9.02 -7.89 0.37
CA ALA A 11 9.40 -8.56 -0.88
C ALA A 11 8.21 -8.79 -1.81
N HIS A 12 7.03 -9.08 -1.26
CA HIS A 12 5.80 -9.26 -2.04
C HIS A 12 5.33 -7.94 -2.67
N THR A 13 5.41 -6.85 -1.95
CA THR A 13 5.08 -5.52 -2.47
C THR A 13 6.03 -5.12 -3.60
N LYS A 14 7.30 -5.50 -3.53
CA LYS A 14 8.29 -5.21 -4.58
C LYS A 14 7.99 -5.91 -5.91
N LYS A 15 7.28 -7.03 -5.89
CA LYS A 15 6.84 -7.74 -7.09
C LYS A 15 5.67 -7.04 -7.81
N MET A 16 4.90 -6.24 -7.10
CA MET A 16 3.72 -5.57 -7.63
C MET A 16 4.05 -4.58 -8.77
N PRO A 17 5.03 -3.68 -8.65
CA PRO A 17 5.41 -2.80 -9.75
C PRO A 17 5.82 -3.56 -11.01
N ALA A 18 6.56 -4.66 -10.87
CA ALA A 18 6.95 -5.51 -11.99
C ALA A 18 5.71 -6.16 -12.65
N TYR A 19 4.77 -6.64 -11.86
CA TYR A 19 3.50 -7.17 -12.36
C TYR A 19 2.73 -6.10 -13.15
N LEU A 20 2.62 -4.89 -12.59
CA LEU A 20 1.96 -3.77 -13.26
C LEU A 20 2.62 -3.44 -14.59
N ALA A 21 3.94 -3.29 -14.60
CA ALA A 21 4.70 -2.95 -15.81
C ALA A 21 4.47 -3.96 -16.94
N THR A 22 4.37 -5.25 -16.61
CA THR A 22 4.13 -6.31 -17.60
C THR A 22 2.68 -6.44 -18.05
N HIS A 23 1.73 -5.90 -17.30
CA HIS A 23 0.29 -5.99 -17.57
C HIS A 23 -0.38 -4.65 -17.89
N MET A 24 0.42 -3.62 -18.18
CA MET A 24 -0.10 -2.28 -18.49
C MET A 24 -1.03 -2.25 -19.70
N GLU A 25 -0.86 -3.12 -20.67
CA GLU A 25 -1.77 -3.21 -21.80
C GLU A 25 -3.16 -3.65 -21.37
N THR A 26 -3.23 -4.58 -20.42
CA THR A 26 -4.51 -5.10 -19.89
C THR A 26 -5.16 -4.13 -18.90
N LEU A 27 -4.37 -3.54 -18.04
CA LEU A 27 -4.85 -2.61 -17.03
C LEU A 27 -5.15 -1.20 -17.58
N GLY A 28 -4.57 -0.87 -18.75
CA GLY A 28 -4.76 0.41 -19.43
C GLY A 28 -3.83 1.52 -18.89
N ARG A 29 -3.26 2.28 -19.82
CA ARG A 29 -2.37 3.41 -19.47
C ARG A 29 -3.11 4.64 -18.97
N ASP A 30 -4.39 4.74 -19.29
CA ASP A 30 -5.25 5.89 -18.94
C ASP A 30 -5.84 5.81 -17.53
N ASN A 31 -5.37 4.85 -16.71
CA ASN A 31 -5.82 4.70 -15.34
C ASN A 31 -5.10 5.65 -14.39
N GLU A 32 -5.84 6.08 -13.37
CA GLU A 32 -5.27 6.85 -12.26
C GLU A 32 -4.74 5.91 -11.19
N PHE A 33 -3.44 5.95 -10.93
CA PHE A 33 -2.79 5.13 -9.93
C PHE A 33 -2.49 5.94 -8.67
N THR A 34 -2.80 5.36 -7.51
CA THR A 34 -2.44 5.90 -6.20
C THR A 34 -1.74 4.81 -5.39
N ALA A 35 -0.53 5.06 -4.92
CA ALA A 35 0.14 4.19 -3.96
C ALA A 35 -0.13 4.66 -2.54
N LEU A 36 -0.60 3.74 -1.71
CA LEU A 36 -0.86 3.95 -0.29
C LEU A 36 0.07 3.07 0.52
N THR A 37 0.77 3.66 1.47
CA THR A 37 1.38 2.92 2.58
C THR A 37 0.74 3.31 3.90
N VAL A 38 0.57 2.32 4.78
CA VAL A 38 0.01 2.54 6.11
C VAL A 38 1.10 2.26 7.15
N GLU A 39 1.44 3.30 7.90
CA GLU A 39 2.40 3.23 8.97
C GLU A 39 1.72 2.80 10.27
N PRO A 40 2.32 1.88 11.05
CA PRO A 40 1.81 1.57 12.37
C PRO A 40 1.94 2.79 13.27
N PRO A 41 0.95 3.07 14.15
CA PRO A 41 1.07 4.16 15.10
C PRO A 41 2.21 3.89 16.08
N LEU A 42 2.90 4.97 16.52
CA LEU A 42 3.87 4.86 17.59
C LEU A 42 3.16 4.43 18.89
N PRO A 43 3.80 3.61 19.74
CA PRO A 43 3.27 3.33 21.06
C PRO A 43 2.97 4.64 21.81
N PRO A 44 1.86 4.72 22.57
CA PRO A 44 1.45 5.95 23.22
C PRO A 44 2.55 6.58 24.10
N ARG A 45 3.34 5.74 24.75
CA ARG A 45 4.47 6.17 25.60
C ARG A 45 5.58 6.82 24.78
N ALA A 46 5.94 6.24 23.66
CA ALA A 46 6.93 6.79 22.74
C ALA A 46 6.43 8.13 22.15
N ARG A 47 5.17 8.19 21.75
CA ARG A 47 4.55 9.39 21.19
C ARG A 47 4.54 10.56 22.19
N SER A 48 4.23 10.30 23.46
CA SER A 48 4.25 11.33 24.49
C SER A 48 5.66 11.84 24.80
N ILE A 49 6.69 11.01 24.65
CA ILE A 49 8.09 11.41 24.87
C ILE A 49 8.61 12.29 23.74
N VAL A 50 8.37 11.90 22.49
CA VAL A 50 8.93 12.59 21.31
C VAL A 50 8.08 13.78 20.85
N GLY A 51 6.80 13.81 21.18
CA GLY A 51 5.85 14.84 20.74
C GLY A 51 5.30 14.60 19.34
N LYS A 52 4.26 15.37 19.01
CA LYS A 52 3.52 15.22 17.75
C LYS A 52 4.38 15.47 16.51
N ASP A 53 5.15 16.57 16.50
CA ASP A 53 5.91 16.97 15.31
C ASP A 53 7.00 15.96 14.96
N VAL A 54 7.68 15.41 15.95
CA VAL A 54 8.68 14.37 15.77
C VAL A 54 8.03 13.07 15.30
N ALA A 55 6.89 12.70 15.86
CA ALA A 55 6.12 11.53 15.43
C ALA A 55 5.66 11.65 13.97
N ASP A 56 5.13 12.80 13.58
CA ASP A 56 4.67 13.06 12.21
C ASP A 56 5.85 13.01 11.21
N SER A 57 7.00 13.59 11.56
CA SER A 57 8.23 13.53 10.75
C SER A 57 8.73 12.10 10.61
N PHE A 58 8.71 11.32 11.67
CA PHE A 58 9.10 9.91 11.65
C PHE A 58 8.23 9.11 10.70
N HIS A 59 6.91 9.27 10.74
CA HIS A 59 5.99 8.58 9.85
C HIS A 59 6.18 9.01 8.40
N ALA A 60 6.36 10.30 8.13
CA ALA A 60 6.59 10.82 6.80
C ALA A 60 7.88 10.26 6.17
N GLU A 61 8.97 10.21 6.93
CA GLU A 61 10.25 9.64 6.47
C GLU A 61 10.16 8.14 6.23
N SER A 62 9.51 7.41 7.14
CA SER A 62 9.30 5.97 7.01
C SER A 62 8.45 5.63 5.78
N ALA A 63 7.36 6.36 5.57
CA ALA A 63 6.50 6.22 4.40
C ALA A 63 7.26 6.53 3.10
N ALA A 64 8.07 7.57 3.08
CA ALA A 64 8.85 7.95 1.91
C ALA A 64 9.83 6.85 1.49
N LYS A 65 10.45 6.15 2.45
CA LYS A 65 11.34 4.99 2.17
C LYS A 65 10.60 3.83 1.50
N VAL A 66 9.34 3.64 1.83
CA VAL A 66 8.50 2.58 1.22
C VAL A 66 8.02 3.00 -0.16
N LEU A 67 7.57 4.24 -0.32
CA LEU A 67 6.94 4.74 -1.54
C LEU A 67 7.94 5.09 -2.65
N ALA A 68 9.13 5.59 -2.31
CA ALA A 68 10.10 6.06 -3.29
C ALA A 68 10.51 4.98 -4.31
N PRO A 69 10.85 3.73 -3.92
CA PRO A 69 11.21 2.70 -4.90
C PRO A 69 10.08 2.36 -5.87
N VAL A 70 8.84 2.34 -5.37
CA VAL A 70 7.65 2.06 -6.19
C VAL A 70 7.41 3.19 -7.18
N THR A 71 7.48 4.42 -6.73
CA THR A 71 7.33 5.62 -7.56
C THR A 71 8.38 5.64 -8.68
N GLN A 72 9.64 5.51 -8.33
CA GLN A 72 10.74 5.51 -9.29
C GLN A 72 10.62 4.40 -10.33
N PHE A 73 10.20 3.22 -9.90
CA PHE A 73 10.02 2.09 -10.82
C PHE A 73 8.89 2.37 -11.83
N LEU A 74 7.73 2.82 -11.35
CA LEU A 74 6.56 3.05 -12.18
C LEU A 74 6.73 4.27 -13.10
N GLU A 75 7.40 5.32 -12.65
CA GLU A 75 7.74 6.47 -13.49
C GLU A 75 8.62 6.09 -14.70
N ARG A 76 9.57 5.15 -14.53
CA ARG A 76 10.36 4.62 -15.64
C ARG A 76 9.54 3.86 -16.68
N HIS A 77 8.32 3.46 -16.33
CA HIS A 77 7.39 2.78 -17.22
C HIS A 77 6.23 3.68 -17.66
N ASP A 78 6.41 5.01 -17.56
CA ASP A 78 5.43 6.02 -17.96
C ASP A 78 4.09 5.95 -17.19
N VAL A 79 4.13 5.47 -15.95
CA VAL A 79 2.97 5.43 -15.07
C VAL A 79 3.01 6.61 -14.11
N ASN A 80 2.02 7.49 -14.24
CA ASN A 80 1.84 8.62 -13.30
C ASN A 80 1.20 8.11 -12.00
N LEU A 81 1.90 8.28 -10.88
CA LEU A 81 1.52 7.74 -9.59
C LEU A 81 1.36 8.85 -8.55
N LYS A 82 0.20 8.90 -7.92
CA LYS A 82 -0.01 9.69 -6.69
C LYS A 82 0.42 8.85 -5.49
N THR A 83 1.03 9.47 -4.50
CA THR A 83 1.45 8.80 -3.27
C THR A 83 0.75 9.36 -2.06
N VAL A 84 0.32 8.48 -1.16
CA VAL A 84 -0.36 8.83 0.10
C VAL A 84 0.17 7.92 1.20
N PHE A 85 0.31 8.43 2.41
CA PHE A 85 0.48 7.58 3.58
C PHE A 85 -0.57 7.89 4.64
N LYS A 86 -0.91 6.89 5.42
CA LYS A 86 -1.80 6.97 6.57
C LYS A 86 -1.14 6.29 7.76
N VAL A 87 -1.60 6.64 8.95
CA VAL A 87 -1.16 6.02 10.20
C VAL A 87 -2.36 5.31 10.82
N GLY A 88 -2.20 4.04 11.13
CA GLY A 88 -3.28 3.24 11.72
C GLY A 88 -3.12 1.74 11.52
N PRO A 89 -4.17 0.97 11.84
CA PRO A 89 -4.22 -0.47 11.53
C PRO A 89 -4.26 -0.68 10.01
N ALA A 90 -3.31 -1.44 9.47
CA ALA A 90 -3.09 -1.51 8.02
C ALA A 90 -4.33 -1.99 7.26
N GLY A 91 -4.88 -3.14 7.60
CA GLY A 91 -6.01 -3.73 6.85
C GLY A 91 -7.26 -2.84 6.84
N GLU A 92 -7.65 -2.31 7.99
CA GLU A 92 -8.81 -1.42 8.11
C GLU A 92 -8.59 -0.09 7.39
N THR A 93 -7.40 0.48 7.51
CA THR A 93 -7.06 1.75 6.88
C THR A 93 -7.06 1.62 5.35
N ILE A 94 -6.50 0.54 4.81
CA ILE A 94 -6.51 0.26 3.36
C ILE A 94 -7.95 0.13 2.86
N ALA A 95 -8.77 -0.68 3.53
CA ALA A 95 -10.16 -0.91 3.14
C ALA A 95 -10.97 0.39 3.15
N THR A 96 -10.87 1.16 4.22
CA THR A 96 -11.56 2.46 4.35
C THR A 96 -11.10 3.45 3.28
N PHE A 97 -9.81 3.53 3.03
CA PHE A 97 -9.26 4.43 2.01
C PHE A 97 -9.71 4.04 0.60
N ALA A 98 -9.72 2.74 0.30
CA ALA A 98 -10.17 2.23 -1.00
C ALA A 98 -11.65 2.55 -1.26
N GLU A 99 -12.50 2.34 -0.27
CA GLU A 99 -13.94 2.61 -0.39
C GLU A 99 -14.26 4.10 -0.42
N SER A 100 -13.73 4.88 0.52
CA SER A 100 -14.00 6.33 0.59
C SER A 100 -13.44 7.10 -0.62
N GLY A 101 -12.33 6.64 -1.16
CA GLY A 101 -11.71 7.18 -2.38
C GLY A 101 -12.41 6.75 -3.67
N LYS A 102 -13.41 5.87 -3.59
CA LYS A 102 -14.13 5.29 -4.73
C LYS A 102 -13.19 4.68 -5.77
N PHE A 103 -12.24 3.90 -5.29
CA PHE A 103 -11.35 3.15 -6.17
C PHE A 103 -12.09 1.98 -6.83
N ASP A 104 -11.73 1.70 -8.08
CA ASP A 104 -12.34 0.62 -8.88
C ASP A 104 -11.63 -0.71 -8.67
N LEU A 105 -10.35 -0.65 -8.29
CA LEU A 105 -9.51 -1.83 -8.07
C LEU A 105 -8.47 -1.52 -7.00
N LEU A 106 -8.27 -2.48 -6.10
CA LEU A 106 -7.18 -2.49 -5.12
C LEU A 106 -6.19 -3.59 -5.51
N ILE A 107 -4.92 -3.24 -5.66
CA ILE A 107 -3.83 -4.19 -5.91
C ILE A 107 -2.91 -4.21 -4.70
N MET A 108 -2.64 -5.40 -4.19
CA MET A 108 -1.77 -5.56 -3.02
C MET A 108 -1.02 -6.90 -3.07
N GLY A 109 0.05 -6.99 -2.30
CA GLY A 109 0.74 -8.26 -2.11
C GLY A 109 -0.10 -9.25 -1.29
N SER A 110 0.01 -10.52 -1.59
CA SER A 110 -0.68 -11.57 -0.83
C SER A 110 -0.13 -11.74 0.59
N HIS A 111 1.11 -11.27 0.85
CA HIS A 111 1.80 -11.33 2.14
C HIS A 111 2.52 -10.03 2.42
N GLY A 112 2.76 -9.73 3.70
CA GLY A 112 3.55 -8.60 4.16
C GLY A 112 4.81 -9.04 4.90
N HIS A 113 5.36 -8.15 5.75
CA HIS A 113 6.60 -8.37 6.50
C HIS A 113 6.52 -9.54 7.49
N GLY A 114 5.38 -9.80 8.11
CA GLY A 114 5.20 -10.81 9.14
C GLY A 114 4.79 -12.18 8.62
N ALA A 115 4.87 -12.45 7.31
CA ALA A 115 4.39 -13.67 6.72
C ALA A 115 5.26 -14.88 7.11
N LEU A 116 4.62 -15.91 7.66
CA LEU A 116 5.22 -17.21 7.89
C LEU A 116 5.12 -18.06 6.60
N GLY A 117 6.13 -18.88 6.34
CA GLY A 117 6.30 -19.59 5.06
C GLY A 117 5.16 -20.52 4.65
N ASN A 118 4.30 -20.93 5.58
CA ASN A 118 3.14 -21.82 5.33
C ASN A 118 1.80 -21.07 5.31
N LEU A 119 1.78 -19.75 5.41
CA LEU A 119 0.56 -18.99 5.23
C LEU A 119 0.24 -18.83 3.73
N VAL A 120 -0.99 -19.11 3.36
CA VAL A 120 -1.48 -18.90 1.99
C VAL A 120 -1.70 -17.40 1.71
N ILE A 121 -2.23 -16.67 2.68
CA ILE A 121 -2.51 -15.24 2.59
C ILE A 121 -2.11 -14.57 3.91
N GLY A 122 -1.48 -13.38 3.82
CA GLY A 122 -1.08 -12.59 4.98
C GLY A 122 -2.25 -11.97 5.75
N SER A 123 -1.99 -11.52 6.97
CA SER A 123 -3.01 -10.96 7.87
C SER A 123 -3.67 -9.68 7.33
N VAL A 124 -2.90 -8.80 6.71
CA VAL A 124 -3.43 -7.55 6.14
C VAL A 124 -4.34 -7.86 4.94
N ALA A 125 -3.90 -8.73 4.03
CA ALA A 125 -4.73 -9.15 2.89
C ALA A 125 -6.01 -9.85 3.34
N THR A 126 -5.93 -10.71 4.35
CA THR A 126 -7.11 -11.38 4.94
C THR A 126 -8.09 -10.36 5.49
N LYS A 127 -7.63 -9.36 6.23
CA LYS A 127 -8.50 -8.31 6.78
C LYS A 127 -9.15 -7.47 5.68
N VAL A 128 -8.39 -7.10 4.66
CA VAL A 128 -8.91 -6.34 3.51
C VAL A 128 -9.99 -7.15 2.78
N LEU A 129 -9.74 -8.42 2.47
CA LEU A 129 -10.73 -9.28 1.81
C LEU A 129 -12.01 -9.46 2.63
N ALA A 130 -11.90 -9.45 3.95
CA ALA A 130 -13.06 -9.61 4.83
C ALA A 130 -13.92 -8.33 4.94
N THR A 131 -13.35 -7.15 4.72
CA THR A 131 -14.00 -5.87 5.05
C THR A 131 -14.15 -4.91 3.86
N CYS A 132 -13.35 -5.05 2.82
CA CYS A 132 -13.35 -4.16 1.65
C CYS A 132 -14.27 -4.69 0.55
N LYS A 133 -15.12 -3.80 0.02
CA LYS A 133 -16.02 -4.13 -1.10
C LYS A 133 -15.41 -3.85 -2.46
N VAL A 134 -14.31 -3.11 -2.52
CA VAL A 134 -13.59 -2.87 -3.75
C VAL A 134 -12.95 -4.18 -4.24
N PRO A 135 -13.02 -4.50 -5.54
CA PRO A 135 -12.32 -5.66 -6.09
C PRO A 135 -10.82 -5.64 -5.76
N VAL A 136 -10.28 -6.79 -5.38
CA VAL A 136 -8.89 -6.92 -4.93
C VAL A 136 -8.13 -7.88 -5.85
N LEU A 137 -6.99 -7.42 -6.35
CA LEU A 137 -6.00 -8.24 -7.05
C LEU A 137 -4.83 -8.50 -6.10
N LEU A 138 -4.59 -9.77 -5.79
CA LEU A 138 -3.46 -10.19 -4.97
C LEU A 138 -2.28 -10.61 -5.85
N VAL A 139 -1.13 -9.99 -5.65
CA VAL A 139 0.13 -10.33 -6.31
C VAL A 139 0.98 -11.19 -5.37
N ARG A 140 1.35 -12.38 -5.85
CA ARG A 140 2.10 -13.39 -5.08
C ARG A 140 3.60 -13.27 -5.27
#